data_f1af4a57dd6110bd96a86eb17bf4d09b
#
_entry.id   f1af4a57dd6110bd96a86eb17bf4d09b
#
_cell.length_a   1.000
_cell.length_b   1.000
_cell.length_c   1.000
_cell.angle_alpha   90.00
_cell.angle_beta   90.00
_cell.angle_gamma   90.00
#
_symmetry.space_group_name_H-M   'P 1'
#
loop_
_entity.id
_entity.type
_entity.pdbx_description
1 polymer ?
#
loop_
_entity_poly.entity_id
_entity_poly.type
_entity_poly.pdbx_seq_one_letter_code
_entity_poly.pdbx_strand_id
1 'polypeptide(L)'
;MADTPTRTAPARTAPPAPGGRVPTVIADDVHVVYKVQGSGARKGGATAALSRIFSRGPTPGVREVHAVKGVSFTAYKGEAIGLIGSNGSGKSTLLKAIAGLQPVASGTVYSHGQPSLLGVNAALMNDLTGERNVVLGGLAMGMSREQVRERYQDIVDFSGINEKGDFISLPMRTYSSGMGARLRFSIAAAKDHDVLMIDEALATGDAAFQRRSQARIEELRERAGTVFLVSHGIGTVRETCDRAIWLESGVLRMDGPSAEVCDAYEAFTRG
;
A
#
# COMPACT_ATOMS: atom_id res chain seq x y z
N MET A 1 33.42 -11.73 12.86
CA MET A 1 32.24 -12.44 12.32
C MET A 1 31.65 -11.51 11.30
N ALA A 2 31.71 -11.89 10.03
CA ALA A 2 31.43 -11.00 8.91
C ALA A 2 29.95 -11.00 8.58
N ASP A 3 29.36 -9.80 8.55
CA ASP A 3 28.01 -9.56 8.04
C ASP A 3 27.97 -9.83 6.54
N THR A 4 27.12 -10.76 6.16
CA THR A 4 26.83 -11.05 4.74
C THR A 4 25.77 -10.06 4.25
N PRO A 5 26.06 -9.19 3.27
CA PRO A 5 25.05 -8.28 2.73
C PRO A 5 23.99 -9.08 1.96
N THR A 6 22.74 -8.88 2.31
CA THR A 6 21.57 -9.41 1.60
C THR A 6 21.55 -8.87 0.18
N ARG A 7 21.89 -9.71 -0.76
CA ARG A 7 21.95 -9.41 -2.19
C ARG A 7 20.55 -9.33 -2.75
N THR A 8 20.05 -8.11 -2.98
CA THR A 8 18.82 -7.87 -3.73
C THR A 8 19.06 -8.37 -5.17
N ALA A 9 18.30 -9.37 -5.59
CA ALA A 9 18.40 -9.90 -6.95
C ALA A 9 17.91 -8.83 -7.95
N PRO A 10 18.57 -8.69 -9.13
CA PRO A 10 18.13 -7.75 -10.15
C PRO A 10 16.76 -8.16 -10.69
N ALA A 11 15.91 -7.17 -10.93
CA ALA A 11 14.59 -7.34 -11.52
C ALA A 11 14.71 -8.11 -12.85
N ARG A 12 14.16 -9.32 -12.89
CA ARG A 12 14.04 -10.09 -14.12
C ARG A 12 12.85 -9.54 -14.90
N THR A 13 13.08 -9.12 -16.12
CA THR A 13 12.02 -8.74 -17.07
C THR A 13 11.13 -9.94 -17.35
N ALA A 14 9.82 -9.76 -17.14
CA ALA A 14 8.82 -10.78 -17.41
C ALA A 14 8.68 -11.03 -18.93
N PRO A 15 8.33 -12.27 -19.35
CA PRO A 15 8.08 -12.58 -20.74
C PRO A 15 6.84 -11.84 -21.26
N PRO A 16 6.81 -11.42 -22.56
CA PRO A 16 5.67 -10.75 -23.13
C PRO A 16 4.43 -11.67 -23.17
N ALA A 17 3.28 -11.10 -22.83
CA ALA A 17 2.00 -11.81 -22.82
C ALA A 17 1.47 -12.11 -24.23
N PRO A 18 0.69 -13.17 -24.42
CA PRO A 18 0.00 -13.43 -25.68
C PRO A 18 -0.98 -12.29 -25.98
N GLY A 19 -0.87 -11.67 -27.16
CA GLY A 19 -1.77 -10.63 -27.65
C GLY A 19 -1.27 -9.19 -27.58
N GLY A 20 0.03 -8.94 -27.36
CA GLY A 20 0.62 -7.59 -27.44
C GLY A 20 0.34 -6.67 -26.21
N ARG A 21 -0.39 -7.14 -25.18
CA ARG A 21 -0.59 -6.41 -23.93
C ARG A 21 0.70 -6.41 -23.11
N VAL A 22 1.09 -5.25 -22.58
CA VAL A 22 2.30 -5.11 -21.76
C VAL A 22 1.97 -5.40 -20.30
N PRO A 23 2.51 -6.47 -19.67
CA PRO A 23 2.28 -6.73 -18.26
C PRO A 23 2.99 -5.67 -17.42
N THR A 24 2.28 -5.16 -16.42
CA THR A 24 2.81 -4.17 -15.47
C THR A 24 3.00 -4.74 -14.07
N VAL A 25 2.16 -5.71 -13.69
CA VAL A 25 2.32 -6.49 -12.45
C VAL A 25 2.03 -7.95 -12.73
N ILE A 26 2.92 -8.84 -12.27
CA ILE A 26 2.69 -10.28 -12.25
C ILE A 26 2.86 -10.75 -10.82
N ALA A 27 1.78 -11.25 -10.24
CA ALA A 27 1.82 -12.01 -9.00
C ALA A 27 1.80 -13.51 -9.36
N ASP A 28 2.77 -14.26 -8.89
CA ASP A 28 2.91 -15.69 -9.17
C ASP A 28 3.03 -16.45 -7.85
N ASP A 29 1.98 -17.19 -7.50
CA ASP A 29 1.84 -17.99 -6.28
C ASP A 29 2.24 -17.23 -5.00
N VAL A 30 1.75 -16.00 -4.86
CA VAL A 30 2.16 -15.09 -3.78
C VAL A 30 1.57 -15.52 -2.45
N HIS A 31 2.44 -15.76 -1.48
CA HIS A 31 2.08 -16.02 -0.09
C HIS A 31 2.67 -14.95 0.83
N VAL A 32 1.83 -14.44 1.75
CA VAL A 32 2.29 -13.53 2.81
C VAL A 32 1.88 -14.07 4.16
N VAL A 33 2.87 -14.24 5.04
CA VAL A 33 2.72 -14.80 6.39
C VAL A 33 3.25 -13.80 7.40
N TYR A 34 2.42 -13.41 8.35
CA TYR A 34 2.83 -12.64 9.51
C TYR A 34 3.17 -13.57 10.68
N LYS A 35 4.34 -13.39 11.26
CA LYS A 35 4.76 -14.08 12.50
C LYS A 35 4.45 -13.17 13.69
N VAL A 36 3.37 -13.49 14.40
CA VAL A 36 2.97 -12.75 15.60
C VAL A 36 3.50 -13.50 16.82
N GLN A 37 4.38 -12.86 17.57
CA GLN A 37 4.78 -13.40 18.86
C GLN A 37 3.58 -13.30 19.80
N GLY A 38 3.04 -14.44 20.20
CA GLY A 38 1.96 -14.50 21.18
C GLY A 38 2.44 -13.88 22.48
N SER A 39 1.89 -12.74 22.86
CA SER A 39 2.02 -12.21 24.21
C SER A 39 1.26 -13.15 25.15
N GLY A 40 1.92 -14.17 25.63
CA GLY A 40 1.45 -14.99 26.76
C GLY A 40 1.48 -14.14 28.03
N ALA A 41 0.69 -13.07 28.08
CA ALA A 41 0.41 -12.32 29.30
C ALA A 41 -0.55 -13.14 30.17
N ARG A 42 -0.03 -14.19 30.78
CA ARG A 42 -0.62 -14.69 32.00
C ARG A 42 -0.31 -13.69 33.11
N LYS A 43 -1.34 -13.03 33.64
CA LYS A 43 -1.29 -12.38 34.96
C LYS A 43 -0.78 -13.41 35.97
N GLY A 44 0.46 -13.30 36.34
CA GLY A 44 1.09 -14.15 37.38
C GLY A 44 2.11 -13.31 38.11
N GLY A 45 1.91 -13.21 39.45
CA GLY A 45 2.77 -12.46 40.35
C GLY A 45 4.23 -12.96 40.38
N ALA A 46 5.07 -12.31 41.18
CA ALA A 46 6.52 -12.51 41.28
C ALA A 46 7.01 -13.98 41.45
N THR A 47 6.16 -14.89 41.91
CA THR A 47 6.43 -16.33 42.00
C THR A 47 6.50 -17.06 40.65
N ALA A 48 5.92 -16.50 39.59
CA ALA A 48 5.96 -17.06 38.23
C ALA A 48 7.31 -16.78 37.51
N ALA A 49 8.11 -15.83 38.00
CA ALA A 49 9.41 -15.50 37.43
C ALA A 49 10.48 -16.56 37.80
N LEU A 50 10.42 -17.11 39.00
CA LEU A 50 11.37 -18.13 39.49
C LEU A 50 11.13 -19.50 38.86
N SER A 51 9.87 -19.85 38.53
CA SER A 51 9.57 -21.12 37.87
C SER A 51 10.05 -21.20 36.43
N ARG A 52 10.31 -20.04 35.75
CA ARG A 52 10.86 -19.98 34.40
C ARG A 52 12.32 -20.36 34.27
N ILE A 53 13.06 -20.32 35.35
CA ILE A 53 14.50 -20.66 35.37
C ILE A 53 14.67 -22.19 35.43
N PHE A 54 13.72 -22.90 36.00
CA PHE A 54 13.82 -24.36 36.24
C PHE A 54 12.90 -25.24 35.39
N SER A 55 11.93 -24.66 34.69
CA SER A 55 11.08 -25.44 33.75
C SER A 55 11.41 -25.06 32.32
N ARG A 56 11.86 -26.04 31.52
CA ARG A 56 11.84 -26.01 30.08
C ARG A 56 10.35 -25.96 29.61
N GLY A 57 9.66 -24.85 29.90
CA GLY A 57 8.31 -24.62 29.41
C GLY A 57 8.36 -24.33 27.90
N PRO A 58 7.29 -24.64 27.14
CA PRO A 58 7.23 -24.38 25.72
C PRO A 58 7.45 -22.88 25.47
N THR A 59 8.37 -22.56 24.57
CA THR A 59 8.63 -21.22 24.04
C THR A 59 7.30 -20.59 23.65
N PRO A 60 7.03 -19.30 23.94
CA PRO A 60 5.81 -18.64 23.51
C PRO A 60 5.62 -18.88 22.01
N GLY A 61 4.57 -19.61 21.64
CA GLY A 61 4.37 -20.06 20.27
C GLY A 61 4.27 -18.85 19.35
N VAL A 62 5.11 -18.79 18.35
CA VAL A 62 4.95 -17.87 17.23
C VAL A 62 3.68 -18.29 16.48
N ARG A 63 2.65 -17.46 16.52
CA ARG A 63 1.44 -17.69 15.73
C ARG A 63 1.66 -17.15 14.33
N GLU A 64 1.52 -18.00 13.34
CA GLU A 64 1.55 -17.58 11.94
C GLU A 64 0.14 -17.21 11.46
N VAL A 65 0.03 -16.06 10.82
CA VAL A 65 -1.19 -15.57 10.19
C VAL A 65 -0.94 -15.50 8.69
N HIS A 66 -1.52 -16.44 7.94
CA HIS A 66 -1.47 -16.48 6.49
C HIS A 66 -2.45 -15.45 5.93
N ALA A 67 -1.94 -14.27 5.56
CA ALA A 67 -2.76 -13.16 5.09
C ALA A 67 -3.04 -13.23 3.58
N VAL A 68 -2.11 -13.80 2.79
CA VAL A 68 -2.26 -14.05 1.35
C VAL A 68 -1.78 -15.47 1.08
N LYS A 69 -2.55 -16.26 0.32
CA LYS A 69 -2.42 -17.71 0.19
C LYS A 69 -2.43 -18.13 -1.29
N GLY A 70 -1.28 -18.07 -1.96
CA GLY A 70 -1.13 -18.57 -3.33
C GLY A 70 -1.91 -17.73 -4.35
N VAL A 71 -1.81 -16.40 -4.27
CA VAL A 71 -2.50 -15.50 -5.19
C VAL A 71 -1.69 -15.33 -6.46
N SER A 72 -2.31 -15.62 -7.63
CA SER A 72 -1.71 -15.46 -8.95
C SER A 72 -2.63 -14.66 -9.86
N PHE A 73 -2.08 -13.60 -10.47
CA PHE A 73 -2.73 -12.82 -11.51
C PHE A 73 -1.70 -12.00 -12.30
N THR A 74 -2.10 -11.51 -13.48
CA THR A 74 -1.32 -10.56 -14.27
C THR A 74 -2.14 -9.31 -14.54
N ALA A 75 -1.60 -8.14 -14.23
CA ALA A 75 -2.15 -6.85 -14.59
C ALA A 75 -1.40 -6.26 -15.78
N TYR A 76 -2.13 -5.58 -16.65
CA TYR A 76 -1.60 -5.03 -17.89
C TYR A 76 -1.72 -3.51 -17.91
N LYS A 77 -0.87 -2.88 -18.75
CA LYS A 77 -0.91 -1.43 -18.96
C LYS A 77 -2.29 -0.99 -19.46
N GLY A 78 -2.82 0.06 -18.83
CA GLY A 78 -4.13 0.61 -19.11
C GLY A 78 -5.27 0.01 -18.29
N GLU A 79 -5.03 -1.02 -17.47
CA GLU A 79 -6.09 -1.60 -16.64
C GLU A 79 -6.32 -0.81 -15.34
N ALA A 80 -7.60 -0.59 -15.03
CA ALA A 80 -8.08 -0.19 -13.70
C ALA A 80 -8.67 -1.41 -13.00
N ILE A 81 -8.03 -1.87 -11.92
CA ILE A 81 -8.36 -3.13 -11.23
C ILE A 81 -8.85 -2.85 -9.83
N GLY A 82 -10.11 -3.19 -9.54
CA GLY A 82 -10.66 -3.12 -8.19
C GLY A 82 -10.27 -4.34 -7.35
N LEU A 83 -9.79 -4.13 -6.13
CA LEU A 83 -9.62 -5.20 -5.16
C LEU A 83 -10.77 -5.16 -4.15
N ILE A 84 -11.60 -6.21 -4.16
CA ILE A 84 -12.76 -6.35 -3.28
C ILE A 84 -12.64 -7.58 -2.37
N GLY A 85 -13.47 -7.63 -1.33
CA GLY A 85 -13.50 -8.70 -0.33
C GLY A 85 -13.73 -8.19 1.08
N SER A 86 -14.00 -9.07 2.01
CA SER A 86 -14.28 -8.75 3.41
C SER A 86 -13.11 -8.07 4.12
N ASN A 87 -13.37 -7.46 5.28
CA ASN A 87 -12.31 -6.92 6.13
C ASN A 87 -11.39 -8.06 6.60
N GLY A 88 -10.07 -7.85 6.46
CA GLY A 88 -9.08 -8.89 6.77
C GLY A 88 -8.89 -9.94 5.66
N SER A 89 -9.51 -9.80 4.48
CA SER A 89 -9.35 -10.74 3.37
C SER A 89 -7.96 -10.73 2.71
N GLY A 90 -7.07 -9.79 3.06
CA GLY A 90 -5.70 -9.72 2.56
C GLY A 90 -5.44 -8.64 1.52
N LYS A 91 -6.42 -7.81 1.13
CA LYS A 91 -6.29 -6.76 0.10
C LYS A 91 -5.12 -5.81 0.33
N SER A 92 -5.09 -5.12 1.45
CA SER A 92 -4.01 -4.18 1.78
C SER A 92 -2.66 -4.88 1.96
N THR A 93 -2.66 -6.16 2.36
CA THR A 93 -1.44 -6.97 2.44
C THR A 93 -0.90 -7.29 1.05
N LEU A 94 -1.78 -7.66 0.12
CA LEU A 94 -1.41 -7.93 -1.27
C LEU A 94 -0.87 -6.64 -1.94
N LEU A 95 -1.54 -5.50 -1.76
CA LEU A 95 -1.03 -4.22 -2.28
C LEU A 95 0.35 -3.87 -1.73
N LYS A 96 0.58 -4.08 -0.43
CA LYS A 96 1.92 -3.86 0.17
C LYS A 96 2.97 -4.80 -0.39
N ALA A 97 2.59 -6.05 -0.70
CA ALA A 97 3.51 -7.00 -1.34
C ALA A 97 3.85 -6.56 -2.77
N ILE A 98 2.87 -6.08 -3.55
CA ILE A 98 3.08 -5.53 -4.90
C ILE A 98 3.97 -4.27 -4.84
N ALA A 99 3.76 -3.42 -3.83
CA ALA A 99 4.58 -2.23 -3.62
C ALA A 99 6.00 -2.52 -3.11
N GLY A 100 6.35 -3.78 -2.82
CA GLY A 100 7.63 -4.13 -2.21
C GLY A 100 7.78 -3.72 -0.74
N LEU A 101 6.69 -3.31 -0.09
CA LEU A 101 6.65 -2.86 1.30
C LEU A 101 6.45 -4.02 2.29
N GLN A 102 6.02 -5.17 1.80
CA GLN A 102 5.82 -6.38 2.57
C GLN A 102 6.53 -7.54 1.88
N PRO A 103 7.48 -8.20 2.54
CA PRO A 103 8.12 -9.37 1.97
C PRO A 103 7.13 -10.52 1.79
N VAL A 104 7.24 -11.23 0.68
CA VAL A 104 6.51 -12.47 0.43
C VAL A 104 7.18 -13.64 1.14
N ALA A 105 6.40 -14.57 1.66
CA ALA A 105 6.90 -15.80 2.29
C ALA A 105 7.31 -16.85 1.23
N SER A 106 6.56 -16.91 0.13
CA SER A 106 6.86 -17.69 -1.08
C SER A 106 6.13 -17.08 -2.27
N GLY A 107 6.46 -17.55 -3.47
CA GLY A 107 6.00 -16.96 -4.73
C GLY A 107 6.83 -15.74 -5.13
N THR A 108 6.38 -15.04 -6.17
CA THR A 108 7.12 -13.90 -6.72
C THR A 108 6.17 -12.81 -7.19
N VAL A 109 6.59 -11.56 -6.99
CA VAL A 109 5.93 -10.38 -7.57
C VAL A 109 6.90 -9.69 -8.51
N TYR A 110 6.48 -9.52 -9.76
CA TYR A 110 7.19 -8.70 -10.75
C TYR A 110 6.38 -7.44 -11.00
N SER A 111 7.04 -6.31 -11.07
CA SER A 111 6.42 -5.03 -11.41
C SER A 111 7.23 -4.28 -12.44
N HIS A 112 6.55 -3.63 -13.38
CA HIS A 112 7.16 -2.69 -14.28
C HIS A 112 7.28 -1.33 -13.59
N GLY A 113 8.49 -0.76 -13.62
CA GLY A 113 8.75 0.51 -12.92
C GLY A 113 8.66 0.38 -11.39
N GLN A 114 8.29 1.46 -10.74
CA GLN A 114 8.20 1.56 -9.29
C GLN A 114 6.73 1.67 -8.86
N PRO A 115 6.11 0.58 -8.36
CA PRO A 115 4.75 0.62 -7.86
C PRO A 115 4.63 1.60 -6.70
N SER A 116 3.57 2.40 -6.67
CA SER A 116 3.33 3.38 -5.63
C SER A 116 2.02 3.14 -4.92
N LEU A 117 2.09 2.97 -3.61
CA LEU A 117 0.91 2.94 -2.75
C LEU A 117 0.71 4.33 -2.17
N LEU A 118 -0.34 5.03 -2.62
CA LEU A 118 -0.64 6.38 -2.17
C LEU A 118 -0.74 6.44 -0.64
N GLY A 119 -0.09 7.44 -0.06
CA GLY A 119 -0.14 7.71 1.39
C GLY A 119 0.76 6.86 2.28
N VAL A 120 1.42 5.82 1.77
CA VAL A 120 2.27 4.92 2.58
C VAL A 120 3.76 5.09 2.30
N ASN A 121 4.15 5.39 1.07
CA ASN A 121 5.55 5.34 0.62
C ASN A 121 6.40 6.57 0.96
N ALA A 122 5.83 7.65 1.47
CA ALA A 122 6.63 8.79 1.88
C ALA A 122 7.31 8.49 3.23
N ALA A 123 8.60 8.15 3.17
CA ALA A 123 9.45 7.97 4.35
C ALA A 123 9.69 9.32 5.05
N LEU A 124 8.67 9.84 5.72
CA LEU A 124 8.76 11.13 6.40
C LEU A 124 9.30 10.98 7.81
N MET A 125 10.16 11.91 8.20
CA MET A 125 10.81 11.94 9.51
C MET A 125 10.21 13.04 10.39
N ASN A 126 9.67 12.67 11.53
CA ASN A 126 8.97 13.60 12.43
C ASN A 126 9.87 14.73 12.96
N ASP A 127 11.17 14.51 13.08
CA ASP A 127 12.12 15.48 13.58
C ASP A 127 12.59 16.48 12.51
N LEU A 128 12.30 16.24 11.24
CA LEU A 128 12.59 17.16 10.15
C LEU A 128 11.41 18.10 9.91
N THR A 129 11.71 19.29 9.37
CA THR A 129 10.70 20.25 8.91
C THR A 129 9.88 19.67 7.76
N GLY A 130 8.69 20.22 7.51
CA GLY A 130 7.89 19.86 6.36
C GLY A 130 8.65 20.05 5.04
N GLU A 131 9.39 21.14 4.90
CA GLU A 131 10.24 21.41 3.73
C GLU A 131 11.23 20.28 3.44
N ARG A 132 11.98 19.85 4.47
CA ARG A 132 12.93 18.75 4.34
C ARG A 132 12.23 17.44 4.03
N ASN A 133 11.04 17.23 4.60
CA ASN A 133 10.24 16.06 4.34
C ASN A 133 9.68 16.04 2.91
N VAL A 134 9.31 17.18 2.31
CA VAL A 134 8.93 17.26 0.89
C VAL A 134 10.10 16.79 0.02
N VAL A 135 11.31 17.29 0.30
CA VAL A 135 12.51 16.88 -0.46
C VAL A 135 12.81 15.40 -0.27
N LEU A 136 12.86 14.95 0.98
CA LEU A 136 13.16 13.53 1.32
C LEU A 136 12.12 12.59 0.73
N GLY A 137 10.84 12.89 0.92
CA GLY A 137 9.73 12.09 0.41
C GLY A 137 9.71 12.03 -1.12
N GLY A 138 9.92 13.17 -1.80
CA GLY A 138 10.00 13.20 -3.25
C GLY A 138 11.15 12.35 -3.80
N LEU A 139 12.33 12.45 -3.20
CA LEU A 139 13.48 11.61 -3.57
C LEU A 139 13.22 10.12 -3.28
N ALA A 140 12.61 9.80 -2.14
CA ALA A 140 12.24 8.43 -1.79
C ALA A 140 11.21 7.82 -2.77
N MET A 141 10.34 8.67 -3.33
CA MET A 141 9.39 8.30 -4.38
C MET A 141 10.06 8.20 -5.77
N GLY A 142 11.37 8.43 -5.87
CA GLY A 142 12.15 8.32 -7.11
C GLY A 142 12.06 9.56 -8.01
N MET A 143 11.67 10.73 -7.50
CA MET A 143 11.81 11.99 -8.21
C MET A 143 13.27 12.43 -8.22
N SER A 144 13.72 13.10 -9.29
CA SER A 144 15.02 13.79 -9.29
C SER A 144 14.97 15.04 -8.40
N ARG A 145 16.13 15.56 -8.02
CA ARG A 145 16.21 16.83 -7.26
C ARG A 145 15.58 18.00 -8.01
N GLU A 146 15.68 18.00 -9.32
CA GLU A 146 15.08 19.03 -10.18
C GLU A 146 13.56 18.92 -10.16
N GLN A 147 13.03 17.72 -10.35
CA GLN A 147 11.59 17.45 -10.27
C GLN A 147 11.00 17.83 -8.91
N VAL A 148 11.70 17.50 -7.81
CA VAL A 148 11.27 17.90 -6.47
C VAL A 148 11.24 19.43 -6.34
N ARG A 149 12.25 20.13 -6.84
CA ARG A 149 12.31 21.59 -6.78
C ARG A 149 11.19 22.25 -7.60
N GLU A 150 10.93 21.74 -8.80
CA GLU A 150 9.86 22.23 -9.67
C GLU A 150 8.48 22.03 -9.07
N ARG A 151 8.25 20.90 -8.41
CA ARG A 151 6.95 20.51 -7.83
C ARG A 151 6.78 20.93 -6.37
N TYR A 152 7.81 21.50 -5.75
CA TYR A 152 7.81 21.82 -4.33
C TYR A 152 6.62 22.71 -3.93
N GLN A 153 6.42 23.81 -4.64
CA GLN A 153 5.35 24.75 -4.32
C GLN A 153 3.96 24.10 -4.51
N ASP A 154 3.78 23.35 -5.59
CA ASP A 154 2.53 22.64 -5.86
C ASP A 154 2.20 21.62 -4.73
N ILE A 155 3.22 20.91 -4.22
CA ILE A 155 3.07 19.97 -3.11
C ILE A 155 2.62 20.71 -1.84
N VAL A 156 3.27 21.83 -1.52
CA VAL A 156 2.95 22.63 -0.33
C VAL A 156 1.53 23.18 -0.43
N ASP A 157 1.18 23.81 -1.55
CA ASP A 157 -0.12 24.44 -1.79
C ASP A 157 -1.24 23.38 -1.79
N PHE A 158 -1.02 22.27 -2.47
CA PHE A 158 -2.00 21.17 -2.51
C PHE A 158 -2.28 20.60 -1.10
N SER A 159 -1.24 20.48 -0.27
CA SER A 159 -1.38 19.98 1.10
C SER A 159 -2.20 20.91 2.00
N GLY A 160 -2.28 22.19 1.66
CA GLY A 160 -2.90 23.22 2.48
C GLY A 160 -2.23 23.37 3.84
N ILE A 161 -0.94 23.01 3.95
CA ILE A 161 -0.24 23.00 5.25
C ILE A 161 -0.09 24.42 5.81
N ASN A 162 0.04 25.42 4.96
CA ASN A 162 0.26 26.81 5.31
C ASN A 162 -1.03 27.66 5.36
N GLU A 163 -2.21 27.08 5.19
CA GLU A 163 -3.49 27.84 5.21
C GLU A 163 -3.72 28.64 6.50
N LYS A 164 -3.13 28.19 7.62
CA LYS A 164 -3.30 28.82 8.94
C LYS A 164 -2.02 29.39 9.54
N GLY A 165 -0.94 29.46 8.78
CA GLY A 165 0.36 29.92 9.21
C GLY A 165 1.50 29.15 8.53
N ASP A 166 2.74 29.58 8.76
CA ASP A 166 3.93 28.94 8.18
C ASP A 166 4.28 27.62 8.92
N PHE A 167 3.50 26.58 8.66
CA PHE A 167 3.74 25.27 9.28
C PHE A 167 4.78 24.45 8.53
N ILE A 168 5.00 24.71 7.23
CA ILE A 168 5.95 23.92 6.43
C ILE A 168 7.38 24.03 6.95
N SER A 169 7.74 25.16 7.56
CA SER A 169 9.04 25.40 8.18
C SER A 169 9.23 24.70 9.54
N LEU A 170 8.15 24.20 10.15
CA LEU A 170 8.18 23.56 11.45
C LEU A 170 8.45 22.06 11.36
N PRO A 171 9.04 21.43 12.40
CA PRO A 171 9.19 19.98 12.48
C PRO A 171 7.85 19.24 12.45
N MET A 172 7.76 18.15 11.68
CA MET A 172 6.51 17.40 11.52
C MET A 172 5.94 16.82 12.81
N ARG A 173 6.73 16.64 13.87
CA ARG A 173 6.23 16.24 15.19
C ARG A 173 5.24 17.25 15.79
N THR A 174 5.23 18.49 15.30
CA THR A 174 4.27 19.53 15.71
C THR A 174 2.95 19.50 14.94
N TYR A 175 2.88 18.68 13.89
CA TYR A 175 1.71 18.57 13.03
C TYR A 175 0.61 17.73 13.69
N SER A 176 -0.64 18.08 13.41
CA SER A 176 -1.75 17.18 13.67
C SER A 176 -1.63 15.93 12.77
N SER A 177 -2.30 14.84 13.13
CA SER A 177 -2.35 13.62 12.31
C SER A 177 -2.87 13.90 10.90
N GLY A 178 -3.88 14.78 10.78
CA GLY A 178 -4.43 15.22 9.50
C GLY A 178 -3.44 16.02 8.66
N MET A 179 -2.69 16.95 9.26
CA MET A 179 -1.64 17.71 8.55
C MET A 179 -0.56 16.80 7.99
N GLY A 180 -0.06 15.87 8.82
CA GLY A 180 0.93 14.89 8.38
C GLY A 180 0.41 13.98 7.26
N ALA A 181 -0.85 13.55 7.33
CA ALA A 181 -1.46 12.73 6.29
C ALA A 181 -1.64 13.50 4.97
N ARG A 182 -2.09 14.76 5.03
CA ARG A 182 -2.21 15.64 3.84
C ARG A 182 -0.87 15.84 3.16
N LEU A 183 0.19 16.14 3.91
CA LEU A 183 1.52 16.33 3.32
C LEU A 183 2.05 15.03 2.67
N ARG A 184 1.89 13.86 3.32
CA ARG A 184 2.25 12.56 2.73
C ARG A 184 1.54 12.30 1.41
N PHE A 185 0.22 12.52 1.39
CA PHE A 185 -0.57 12.36 0.19
C PHE A 185 -0.10 13.30 -0.93
N SER A 186 0.12 14.59 -0.62
CA SER A 186 0.56 15.60 -1.59
C SER A 186 1.89 15.24 -2.24
N ILE A 187 2.85 14.75 -1.46
CA ILE A 187 4.14 14.27 -1.97
C ILE A 187 3.94 13.08 -2.90
N ALA A 188 3.15 12.09 -2.47
CA ALA A 188 2.89 10.90 -3.27
C ALA A 188 2.14 11.23 -4.57
N ALA A 189 1.18 12.16 -4.51
CA ALA A 189 0.38 12.58 -5.66
C ALA A 189 1.10 13.55 -6.62
N ALA A 190 2.32 13.98 -6.28
CA ALA A 190 3.09 14.90 -7.13
C ALA A 190 3.82 14.20 -8.28
N LYS A 191 3.91 12.88 -8.29
CA LYS A 191 4.61 12.10 -9.32
C LYS A 191 3.61 11.30 -10.17
N ASP A 192 3.94 11.11 -11.45
CA ASP A 192 3.25 10.14 -12.29
C ASP A 192 3.76 8.72 -11.97
N HIS A 193 2.88 7.73 -12.01
CA HIS A 193 3.17 6.36 -11.58
C HIS A 193 2.92 5.36 -12.71
N ASP A 194 3.84 4.40 -12.91
CA ASP A 194 3.62 3.28 -13.82
C ASP A 194 2.55 2.32 -13.27
N VAL A 195 2.60 2.09 -11.97
CA VAL A 195 1.60 1.31 -11.21
C VAL A 195 1.17 2.11 -10.00
N LEU A 196 -0.07 2.55 -10.01
CA LEU A 196 -0.69 3.32 -8.93
C LEU A 196 -1.59 2.43 -8.10
N MET A 197 -1.40 2.45 -6.79
CA MET A 197 -2.26 1.72 -5.84
C MET A 197 -2.91 2.71 -4.89
N ILE A 198 -4.24 2.64 -4.80
CA ILE A 198 -5.08 3.50 -4.00
C ILE A 198 -5.81 2.64 -2.97
N ASP A 199 -5.54 2.87 -1.70
CA ASP A 199 -6.31 2.27 -0.60
C ASP A 199 -7.25 3.35 -0.05
N GLU A 200 -8.56 3.16 -0.15
CA GLU A 200 -9.59 4.13 0.26
C GLU A 200 -9.50 4.51 1.76
N ALA A 201 -8.81 3.71 2.57
CA ALA A 201 -8.48 4.06 3.96
C ALA A 201 -7.66 5.37 4.08
N LEU A 202 -7.21 5.93 2.95
CA LEU A 202 -6.45 7.18 2.87
C LEU A 202 -7.32 8.44 2.78
N ALA A 203 -8.65 8.34 2.81
CA ALA A 203 -9.56 9.49 2.85
C ALA A 203 -9.46 10.24 4.20
N THR A 204 -8.25 10.73 4.52
CA THR A 204 -7.94 11.50 5.72
C THR A 204 -7.91 12.98 5.38
N GLY A 205 -8.52 13.81 6.22
CA GLY A 205 -8.55 15.27 6.07
C GLY A 205 -9.96 15.83 6.18
N ASP A 206 -10.06 17.15 6.04
CA ASP A 206 -11.35 17.83 5.98
C ASP A 206 -12.04 17.64 4.60
N ALA A 207 -13.31 17.99 4.50
CA ALA A 207 -14.10 17.81 3.29
C ALA A 207 -13.52 18.58 2.07
N ALA A 208 -12.77 19.66 2.28
CA ALA A 208 -12.16 20.42 1.20
C ALA A 208 -10.93 19.66 0.63
N PHE A 209 -10.10 19.10 1.51
CA PHE A 209 -8.97 18.28 1.09
C PHE A 209 -9.43 16.98 0.43
N GLN A 210 -10.49 16.35 0.94
CA GLN A 210 -11.06 15.14 0.33
C GLN A 210 -11.49 15.39 -1.12
N ARG A 211 -12.20 16.49 -1.41
CA ARG A 211 -12.58 16.86 -2.79
C ARG A 211 -11.37 17.10 -3.69
N ARG A 212 -10.34 17.85 -3.20
CA ARG A 212 -9.10 18.07 -3.97
C ARG A 212 -8.36 16.77 -4.24
N SER A 213 -8.29 15.89 -3.23
CA SER A 213 -7.65 14.59 -3.35
C SER A 213 -8.36 13.69 -4.36
N GLN A 214 -9.71 13.68 -4.36
CA GLN A 214 -10.48 12.91 -5.33
C GLN A 214 -10.20 13.35 -6.77
N ALA A 215 -10.25 14.64 -7.05
CA ALA A 215 -9.91 15.16 -8.37
C ALA A 215 -8.48 14.79 -8.79
N ARG A 216 -7.52 14.87 -7.84
CA ARG A 216 -6.13 14.52 -8.12
C ARG A 216 -5.94 13.02 -8.37
N ILE A 217 -6.67 12.17 -7.66
CA ILE A 217 -6.67 10.73 -7.91
C ILE A 217 -7.18 10.41 -9.32
N GLU A 218 -8.22 11.10 -9.77
CA GLU A 218 -8.76 10.93 -11.14
C GLU A 218 -7.72 11.32 -12.19
N GLU A 219 -7.05 12.48 -12.04
CA GLU A 219 -5.96 12.88 -12.93
C GLU A 219 -4.81 11.85 -12.96
N LEU A 220 -4.42 11.35 -11.78
CA LEU A 220 -3.36 10.34 -11.67
C LEU A 220 -3.76 9.02 -12.33
N ARG A 221 -5.04 8.63 -12.21
CA ARG A 221 -5.57 7.41 -12.86
C ARG A 221 -5.50 7.50 -14.38
N GLU A 222 -5.84 8.65 -14.96
CA GLU A 222 -5.78 8.85 -16.41
C GLU A 222 -4.35 8.76 -16.96
N ARG A 223 -3.35 9.13 -16.15
CA ARG A 223 -1.93 9.12 -16.52
C ARG A 223 -1.20 7.84 -16.14
N ALA A 224 -1.71 7.11 -15.16
CA ALA A 224 -1.06 5.89 -14.68
C ALA A 224 -1.08 4.78 -15.73
N GLY A 225 -0.01 3.98 -15.74
CA GLY A 225 0.05 2.80 -16.60
C GLY A 225 -0.94 1.72 -16.16
N THR A 226 -1.11 1.52 -14.86
CA THR A 226 -2.05 0.56 -14.25
C THR A 226 -2.48 1.07 -12.90
N VAL A 227 -3.76 0.89 -12.56
CA VAL A 227 -4.32 1.33 -11.28
C VAL A 227 -4.91 0.15 -10.52
N PHE A 228 -4.56 0.03 -9.25
CA PHE A 228 -5.24 -0.83 -8.28
C PHE A 228 -6.04 0.04 -7.31
N LEU A 229 -7.32 -0.21 -7.19
CA LEU A 229 -8.22 0.49 -6.29
C LEU A 229 -8.78 -0.48 -5.23
N VAL A 230 -8.48 -0.23 -3.96
CA VAL A 230 -9.20 -0.86 -2.85
C VAL A 230 -10.27 0.12 -2.40
N SER A 231 -11.54 -0.26 -2.55
CA SER A 231 -12.68 0.52 -2.08
C SER A 231 -13.62 -0.37 -1.25
N HIS A 232 -14.22 0.22 -0.22
CA HIS A 232 -15.32 -0.39 0.51
C HIS A 232 -16.67 -0.22 -0.23
N GLY A 233 -16.74 0.69 -1.17
CA GLY A 233 -17.90 0.94 -2.02
C GLY A 233 -17.87 0.06 -3.27
N ILE A 234 -18.65 -1.02 -3.32
CA ILE A 234 -18.75 -1.89 -4.51
C ILE A 234 -19.21 -1.10 -5.74
N GLY A 235 -20.12 -0.11 -5.55
CA GLY A 235 -20.55 0.79 -6.63
C GLY A 235 -19.39 1.54 -7.26
N THR A 236 -18.48 2.10 -6.45
CA THR A 236 -17.29 2.79 -6.94
C THR A 236 -16.41 1.87 -7.79
N VAL A 237 -16.16 0.63 -7.35
CA VAL A 237 -15.37 -0.34 -8.11
C VAL A 237 -16.05 -0.67 -9.45
N ARG A 238 -17.36 -0.87 -9.43
CA ARG A 238 -18.17 -1.17 -10.63
C ARG A 238 -18.11 -0.05 -11.67
N GLU A 239 -18.16 1.20 -11.24
CA GLU A 239 -18.17 2.37 -12.10
C GLU A 239 -16.78 2.77 -12.61
N THR A 240 -15.74 2.52 -11.80
CA THR A 240 -14.41 3.09 -12.06
C THR A 240 -13.36 2.07 -12.48
N CYS A 241 -13.65 0.77 -12.40
CA CYS A 241 -12.71 -0.29 -12.74
C CYS A 241 -13.28 -1.19 -13.86
N ASP A 242 -12.42 -1.55 -14.82
CA ASP A 242 -12.80 -2.48 -15.89
C ASP A 242 -12.79 -3.93 -15.39
N ARG A 243 -11.95 -4.22 -14.42
CA ARG A 243 -11.69 -5.54 -13.86
C ARG A 243 -11.71 -5.49 -12.34
N ALA A 244 -12.14 -6.56 -11.71
CA ALA A 244 -12.03 -6.70 -10.27
C ALA A 244 -11.42 -8.05 -9.88
N ILE A 245 -10.71 -8.05 -8.76
CA ILE A 245 -10.15 -9.22 -8.11
C ILE A 245 -10.79 -9.33 -6.73
N TRP A 246 -11.51 -10.42 -6.49
CA TRP A 246 -12.12 -10.72 -5.20
C TRP A 246 -11.21 -11.63 -4.38
N LEU A 247 -10.76 -11.09 -3.24
CA LEU A 247 -10.02 -11.83 -2.22
C LEU A 247 -10.93 -12.18 -1.04
N GLU A 248 -10.89 -13.43 -0.59
CA GLU A 248 -11.60 -13.86 0.61
C GLU A 248 -10.69 -14.76 1.44
N SER A 249 -10.49 -14.41 2.71
CA SER A 249 -9.62 -15.15 3.64
C SER A 249 -8.21 -15.43 3.12
N GLY A 250 -7.66 -14.48 2.35
CA GLY A 250 -6.33 -14.56 1.74
C GLY A 250 -6.27 -15.29 0.40
N VAL A 251 -7.37 -15.82 -0.10
CA VAL A 251 -7.45 -16.59 -1.35
C VAL A 251 -8.13 -15.76 -2.44
N LEU A 252 -7.64 -15.82 -3.67
CA LEU A 252 -8.31 -15.29 -4.83
C LEU A 252 -9.53 -16.14 -5.15
N ARG A 253 -10.73 -15.55 -5.05
CA ARG A 253 -12.01 -16.22 -5.32
C ARG A 253 -12.45 -16.04 -6.75
N MET A 254 -12.32 -14.83 -7.27
CA MET A 254 -12.72 -14.49 -8.64
C MET A 254 -11.85 -13.36 -9.18
N ASP A 255 -11.60 -13.40 -10.48
CA ASP A 255 -10.84 -12.41 -11.24
C ASP A 255 -11.50 -12.28 -12.62
N GLY A 256 -11.99 -11.09 -12.97
CA GLY A 256 -12.74 -10.88 -14.22
C GLY A 256 -13.31 -9.47 -14.35
N PRO A 257 -14.27 -9.28 -15.28
CA PRO A 257 -14.96 -8.00 -15.46
C PRO A 257 -15.54 -7.49 -14.13
N SER A 258 -15.38 -6.20 -13.86
CA SER A 258 -15.76 -5.61 -12.54
C SER A 258 -17.23 -5.85 -12.20
N ALA A 259 -18.13 -5.74 -13.17
CA ALA A 259 -19.56 -5.96 -12.96
C ALA A 259 -19.87 -7.38 -12.48
N GLU A 260 -19.31 -8.41 -13.14
CA GLU A 260 -19.54 -9.82 -12.79
C GLU A 260 -18.98 -10.17 -11.42
N VAL A 261 -17.76 -9.71 -11.11
CA VAL A 261 -17.11 -9.96 -9.81
C VAL A 261 -17.83 -9.24 -8.68
N CYS A 262 -18.30 -8.01 -8.91
CA CYS A 262 -19.09 -7.26 -7.94
C CYS A 262 -20.43 -7.92 -7.66
N ASP A 263 -21.15 -8.42 -8.70
CA ASP A 263 -22.42 -9.15 -8.55
C ASP A 263 -22.23 -10.43 -7.71
N ALA A 264 -21.18 -11.18 -8.03
CA ALA A 264 -20.85 -12.42 -7.29
C ALA A 264 -20.52 -12.12 -5.81
N TYR A 265 -19.76 -11.06 -5.55
CA TYR A 265 -19.44 -10.65 -4.19
C TYR A 265 -20.66 -10.16 -3.40
N GLU A 266 -21.53 -9.35 -4.01
CA GLU A 266 -22.78 -8.91 -3.37
C GLU A 266 -23.70 -10.09 -3.06
N ALA A 267 -23.81 -11.07 -3.96
CA ALA A 267 -24.57 -12.29 -3.69
C ALA A 267 -24.00 -13.06 -2.50
N PHE A 268 -22.67 -13.17 -2.39
CA PHE A 268 -21.99 -13.82 -1.28
C PHE A 268 -22.22 -13.11 0.07
N THR A 269 -22.26 -11.76 0.06
CA THR A 269 -22.42 -10.97 1.31
C THR A 269 -23.86 -10.88 1.81
N ARG A 270 -24.85 -11.19 0.95
CA ARG A 270 -26.27 -11.20 1.32
C ARG A 270 -26.75 -12.53 1.90
N GLY A 271 -26.00 -13.61 1.68
CA GLY A 271 -26.30 -14.96 2.17
C GLY A 271 -25.56 -15.24 3.45
#